data_26e6a502b4e3ae0f72ab676b0e8150f5
#
_entry.id   26e6a502b4e3ae0f72ab676b0e8150f5
#
_cell.length_a   1.000
_cell.length_b   1.000
_cell.length_c   1.000
_cell.angle_alpha   90.00
_cell.angle_beta   90.00
_cell.angle_gamma   90.00
#
_symmetry.space_group_name_H-M   'P 1'
#
loop_
_entity.id
_entity.type
_entity.pdbx_description
1 polymer ?
#
loop_
_entity_poly.entity_id
_entity_poly.type
_entity_poly.pdbx_seq_one_letter_code
_entity_poly.pdbx_strand_id
1 'polypeptide(L)'
;MKEQRANFGSKLGMILATAGGAVGLGNVWRFPYMVGDNGGAAFLVVYIFCVLLLGIPCMLSEFIIGRHGASNTFRAYDKISGGSAWKYVGLLGVITGFLITGYYAVVSGWCLQYIFASMVGELKGDPQYVMQYFSNFSKDPIRPLFWTVAIIVTAHFVIIHGVRGGIEKASKLMMPTLFVLLVIIVVASCMLPDAGKGVVFLFHPDFSKMTKNMFLAALGQSFYSLSIAMGCICTYASYFSRQTNLLKSALQISVIDTMVAILAGLMIFPAAFSVGVNPDSGPSLIFITLPNVFNDAFATMPIIGWIISLLFYLLLSVAALTSLMSLHEVSTSFFFEELHISRKNGALIVTITCSIIGAFCSLSIGGRDWLTNGGMALFDLFDFATGQIFLPIGGMLTCVFLGWFVPKKLVRDEFTNWGTVSGALFGVYIFVIMFFCPLAILAIFFHQLLAF
;
A
#
# COMPACT_ATOMS: atom_id res chain seq x y z
N MET A 1 3.92 -27.64 -23.86
CA MET A 1 4.81 -26.45 -23.99
C MET A 1 4.75 -25.71 -22.68
N LYS A 2 5.88 -25.46 -21.97
CA LYS A 2 5.90 -24.55 -20.82
C LYS A 2 5.58 -23.17 -21.36
N GLU A 3 4.39 -22.64 -21.09
CA GLU A 3 4.10 -21.23 -21.39
C GLU A 3 5.17 -20.37 -20.73
N GLN A 4 5.88 -19.63 -21.54
CA GLN A 4 6.93 -18.73 -21.05
C GLN A 4 6.22 -17.66 -20.22
N ARG A 5 6.60 -17.52 -18.92
CA ARG A 5 6.01 -16.52 -18.04
C ARG A 5 6.09 -15.13 -18.66
N ALA A 6 5.00 -14.39 -18.61
CA ALA A 6 4.95 -13.03 -19.13
C ALA A 6 6.01 -12.16 -18.41
N ASN A 7 6.71 -11.31 -19.16
CA ASN A 7 7.65 -10.34 -18.62
C ASN A 7 7.13 -8.91 -18.87
N PHE A 8 7.55 -7.96 -18.04
CA PHE A 8 7.34 -6.55 -18.33
C PHE A 8 7.98 -6.16 -19.68
N GLY A 9 7.31 -5.31 -20.43
CA GLY A 9 7.79 -4.87 -21.75
C GLY A 9 8.91 -3.84 -21.68
N SER A 10 9.01 -3.09 -20.56
CA SER A 10 10.00 -2.04 -20.38
C SER A 10 10.42 -1.90 -18.92
N LYS A 11 11.66 -1.43 -18.71
CA LYS A 11 12.18 -1.15 -17.37
C LYS A 11 11.35 -0.08 -16.64
N LEU A 12 10.96 0.98 -17.35
CA LEU A 12 10.11 2.03 -16.77
C LEU A 12 8.76 1.47 -16.36
N GLY A 13 8.11 0.67 -17.22
CA GLY A 13 6.82 0.05 -16.91
C GLY A 13 6.89 -0.90 -15.71
N MET A 14 7.98 -1.67 -15.59
CA MET A 14 8.25 -2.51 -14.44
C MET A 14 8.35 -1.68 -13.14
N ILE A 15 9.14 -0.60 -13.14
CA ILE A 15 9.30 0.26 -11.97
C ILE A 15 7.98 0.92 -11.60
N LEU A 16 7.26 1.50 -12.57
CA LEU A 16 5.99 2.17 -12.32
C LEU A 16 4.90 1.20 -11.85
N ALA A 17 4.85 -0.03 -12.39
CA ALA A 17 3.91 -1.05 -11.93
C ALA A 17 4.21 -1.49 -10.49
N THR A 18 5.48 -1.77 -10.18
CA THR A 18 5.88 -2.22 -8.83
C THR A 18 5.75 -1.08 -7.81
N ALA A 19 6.16 0.14 -8.17
CA ALA A 19 5.94 1.32 -7.34
C ALA A 19 4.46 1.62 -7.14
N GLY A 20 3.61 1.46 -8.17
CA GLY A 20 2.16 1.62 -8.06
C GLY A 20 1.50 0.57 -7.17
N GLY A 21 2.13 -0.58 -7.00
CA GLY A 21 1.72 -1.57 -6.01
C GLY A 21 2.04 -1.16 -4.57
N ALA A 22 3.12 -0.42 -4.36
CA ALA A 22 3.51 0.13 -3.07
C ALA A 22 2.76 1.44 -2.78
N VAL A 23 2.75 2.37 -3.73
CA VAL A 23 2.07 3.67 -3.62
C VAL A 23 0.55 3.49 -3.62
N GLY A 24 -0.09 3.73 -2.49
CA GLY A 24 -1.53 3.58 -2.31
C GLY A 24 -2.09 4.51 -1.25
N LEU A 25 -3.23 4.12 -0.68
CA LEU A 25 -3.84 4.85 0.45
C LEU A 25 -2.91 4.88 1.67
N GLY A 26 -1.98 3.94 1.80
CA GLY A 26 -0.97 3.92 2.84
C GLY A 26 -0.08 5.16 2.86
N ASN A 27 0.27 5.70 1.68
CA ASN A 27 1.09 6.90 1.55
C ASN A 27 0.28 8.19 1.70
N VAL A 28 -0.94 8.22 1.14
CA VAL A 28 -1.73 9.44 1.07
C VAL A 28 -2.61 9.63 2.32
N TRP A 29 -2.96 8.55 2.99
CA TRP A 29 -3.82 8.55 4.16
C TRP A 29 -3.07 8.19 5.46
N ARG A 30 -2.55 6.95 5.53
CA ARG A 30 -1.97 6.43 6.78
C ARG A 30 -0.69 7.17 7.17
N PHE A 31 0.18 7.46 6.21
CA PHE A 31 1.45 8.11 6.50
C PHE A 31 1.28 9.53 7.09
N PRO A 32 0.46 10.46 6.52
CA PRO A 32 0.25 11.75 7.15
C PRO A 32 -0.36 11.65 8.55
N TYR A 33 -1.31 10.74 8.76
CA TYR A 33 -1.84 10.47 10.09
C TYR A 33 -0.74 10.03 11.07
N MET A 34 0.09 9.06 10.68
CA MET A 34 1.20 8.59 11.53
C MET A 34 2.23 9.69 11.83
N VAL A 35 2.51 10.57 10.87
CA VAL A 35 3.38 11.75 11.07
C VAL A 35 2.74 12.72 12.06
N GLY A 36 1.44 12.99 11.91
CA GLY A 36 0.68 13.87 12.80
C GLY A 36 0.69 13.41 14.25
N ASP A 37 0.39 12.13 14.47
CA ASP A 37 0.28 11.50 15.78
C ASP A 37 1.65 11.30 16.47
N ASN A 38 2.73 11.19 15.69
CA ASN A 38 4.06 10.84 16.18
C ASN A 38 5.08 12.00 16.10
N GLY A 39 4.66 13.25 16.16
CA GLY A 39 5.58 14.39 16.35
C GLY A 39 6.26 14.92 15.07
N GLY A 40 5.64 14.75 13.91
CA GLY A 40 6.02 15.46 12.69
C GLY A 40 7.35 15.00 12.08
N ALA A 41 8.25 15.95 11.84
CA ALA A 41 9.53 15.72 11.18
C ALA A 41 10.43 14.69 11.88
N ALA A 42 10.37 14.55 13.21
CA ALA A 42 11.15 13.53 13.93
C ALA A 42 10.73 12.11 13.50
N PHE A 43 9.42 11.86 13.36
CA PHE A 43 8.90 10.60 12.83
C PHE A 43 9.36 10.38 11.38
N LEU A 44 9.33 11.40 10.53
CA LEU A 44 9.79 11.30 9.14
C LEU A 44 11.24 10.83 9.04
N VAL A 45 12.14 11.38 9.87
CA VAL A 45 13.55 10.97 9.89
C VAL A 45 13.68 9.50 10.28
N VAL A 46 12.99 9.08 11.36
CA VAL A 46 12.99 7.67 11.81
C VAL A 46 12.38 6.75 10.74
N TYR A 47 11.30 7.17 10.09
CA TYR A 47 10.66 6.42 9.01
C TYR A 47 11.61 6.19 7.82
N ILE A 48 12.31 7.23 7.35
CA ILE A 48 13.30 7.09 6.26
C ILE A 48 14.40 6.10 6.66
N PHE A 49 14.88 6.18 7.90
CA PHE A 49 15.86 5.23 8.41
C PHE A 49 15.33 3.79 8.41
N CYS A 50 14.07 3.59 8.81
CA CYS A 50 13.42 2.28 8.79
C CYS A 50 13.23 1.75 7.36
N VAL A 51 12.86 2.61 6.40
CA VAL A 51 12.78 2.24 4.98
C VAL A 51 14.13 1.73 4.48
N LEU A 52 15.23 2.42 4.80
CA LEU A 52 16.57 2.03 4.37
C LEU A 52 17.05 0.72 4.99
N LEU A 53 16.85 0.55 6.30
CA LEU A 53 17.39 -0.59 7.06
C LEU A 53 16.49 -1.83 7.09
N LEU A 54 15.19 -1.65 6.97
CA LEU A 54 14.23 -2.75 7.01
C LEU A 54 13.52 -2.93 5.66
N GLY A 55 12.93 -1.86 5.15
CA GLY A 55 12.10 -1.89 3.95
C GLY A 55 12.85 -2.40 2.73
N ILE A 56 13.97 -1.77 2.38
CA ILE A 56 14.75 -2.13 1.18
C ILE A 56 15.30 -3.56 1.26
N PRO A 57 15.91 -4.03 2.39
CA PRO A 57 16.37 -5.41 2.48
C PRO A 57 15.23 -6.44 2.39
N CYS A 58 14.08 -6.19 3.01
CA CYS A 58 12.91 -7.08 2.92
C CYS A 58 12.35 -7.12 1.49
N MET A 59 12.17 -5.96 0.84
CA MET A 59 11.73 -5.87 -0.56
C MET A 59 12.70 -6.60 -1.49
N LEU A 60 14.00 -6.43 -1.31
CA LEU A 60 15.02 -7.12 -2.10
C LEU A 60 14.96 -8.64 -1.90
N SER A 61 14.63 -9.10 -0.68
CA SER A 61 14.41 -10.52 -0.39
C SER A 61 13.24 -11.09 -1.18
N GLU A 62 12.12 -10.39 -1.24
CA GLU A 62 10.98 -10.80 -2.07
C GLU A 62 11.31 -10.74 -3.57
N PHE A 63 12.10 -9.77 -4.02
CA PHE A 63 12.57 -9.71 -5.41
C PHE A 63 13.41 -10.92 -5.78
N ILE A 64 14.32 -11.32 -4.92
CA ILE A 64 15.16 -12.51 -5.14
C ILE A 64 14.29 -13.76 -5.25
N ILE A 65 13.34 -13.95 -4.31
CA ILE A 65 12.44 -15.11 -4.32
C ILE A 65 11.56 -15.12 -5.57
N GLY A 66 10.92 -13.99 -5.87
CA GLY A 66 10.00 -13.88 -7.02
C GLY A 66 10.71 -14.10 -8.35
N ARG A 67 11.85 -13.43 -8.59
CA ARG A 67 12.60 -13.54 -9.84
C ARG A 67 13.17 -14.94 -10.02
N HIS A 68 13.76 -15.53 -8.99
CA HIS A 68 14.32 -16.88 -9.05
C HIS A 68 13.24 -17.94 -9.26
N GLY A 69 12.13 -17.83 -8.50
CA GLY A 69 11.00 -18.76 -8.61
C GLY A 69 10.25 -18.69 -9.94
N ALA A 70 10.23 -17.49 -10.58
CA ALA A 70 9.53 -17.22 -11.86
C ALA A 70 8.13 -17.86 -11.91
N SER A 71 7.34 -17.70 -10.84
CA SER A 71 6.01 -18.27 -10.64
C SER A 71 5.23 -17.43 -9.60
N ASN A 72 3.96 -17.79 -9.34
CA ASN A 72 3.22 -17.15 -8.25
C ASN A 72 3.97 -17.31 -6.92
N THR A 73 3.63 -16.51 -5.92
CA THR A 73 4.37 -16.44 -4.65
C THR A 73 4.46 -17.81 -3.96
N PHE A 74 3.37 -18.58 -3.87
CA PHE A 74 3.38 -19.91 -3.25
C PHE A 74 4.38 -20.85 -3.94
N ARG A 75 4.30 -20.97 -5.27
CA ARG A 75 5.15 -21.85 -6.06
C ARG A 75 6.60 -21.37 -6.12
N ALA A 76 6.86 -20.07 -5.97
CA ALA A 76 8.21 -19.53 -5.90
C ALA A 76 8.96 -20.05 -4.66
N TYR A 77 8.31 -20.02 -3.49
CA TYR A 77 8.88 -20.62 -2.27
C TYR A 77 9.01 -22.13 -2.38
N ASP A 78 8.01 -22.84 -2.94
CA ASP A 78 8.04 -24.30 -3.13
C ASP A 78 9.23 -24.74 -3.98
N LYS A 79 9.48 -24.09 -5.11
CA LYS A 79 10.61 -24.37 -6.00
C LYS A 79 11.96 -24.14 -5.33
N ILE A 80 12.13 -23.02 -4.61
CA ILE A 80 13.40 -22.68 -3.97
C ILE A 80 13.67 -23.60 -2.78
N SER A 81 12.63 -24.03 -2.09
CA SER A 81 12.74 -24.89 -0.91
C SER A 81 12.75 -26.38 -1.20
N GLY A 82 12.58 -26.79 -2.47
CA GLY A 82 12.54 -28.19 -2.86
C GLY A 82 11.35 -28.97 -2.30
N GLY A 83 10.18 -28.33 -2.20
CA GLY A 83 8.94 -28.96 -1.73
C GLY A 83 8.73 -28.94 -0.22
N SER A 84 9.55 -28.20 0.53
CA SER A 84 9.48 -28.15 1.99
C SER A 84 8.32 -27.28 2.51
N ALA A 85 8.14 -27.26 3.85
CA ALA A 85 7.09 -26.47 4.51
C ALA A 85 7.21 -24.94 4.27
N TRP A 86 8.35 -24.43 3.78
CA TRP A 86 8.52 -23.02 3.45
C TRP A 86 7.55 -22.49 2.40
N LYS A 87 6.98 -23.36 1.55
CA LYS A 87 5.90 -22.99 0.62
C LYS A 87 4.71 -22.34 1.31
N TYR A 88 4.43 -22.68 2.58
CA TYR A 88 3.32 -22.08 3.34
C TYR A 88 3.56 -20.61 3.70
N VAL A 89 4.82 -20.13 3.70
CA VAL A 89 5.12 -18.71 3.80
C VAL A 89 4.64 -17.97 2.55
N GLY A 90 4.88 -18.55 1.38
CA GLY A 90 4.32 -18.03 0.13
C GLY A 90 2.79 -18.06 0.10
N LEU A 91 2.17 -19.13 0.64
CA LEU A 91 0.71 -19.24 0.77
C LEU A 91 0.16 -18.17 1.72
N LEU A 92 0.83 -17.92 2.86
CA LEU A 92 0.45 -16.85 3.78
C LEU A 92 0.42 -15.49 3.07
N GLY A 93 1.44 -15.18 2.23
CA GLY A 93 1.46 -13.96 1.42
C GLY A 93 0.28 -13.88 0.45
N VAL A 94 -0.08 -14.99 -0.21
CA VAL A 94 -1.25 -15.05 -1.12
C VAL A 94 -2.56 -14.82 -0.35
N ILE A 95 -2.76 -15.50 0.79
CA ILE A 95 -3.95 -15.34 1.63
C ILE A 95 -4.05 -13.90 2.14
N THR A 96 -2.95 -13.34 2.60
CA THR A 96 -2.88 -11.94 3.06
C THR A 96 -3.30 -10.99 1.95
N GLY A 97 -2.69 -11.09 0.76
CA GLY A 97 -3.06 -10.26 -0.38
C GLY A 97 -4.52 -10.43 -0.81
N PHE A 98 -5.05 -11.66 -0.73
CA PHE A 98 -6.45 -11.97 -1.06
C PHE A 98 -7.43 -11.31 -0.09
N LEU A 99 -7.20 -11.41 1.22
CA LEU A 99 -8.04 -10.78 2.24
C LEU A 99 -7.96 -9.26 2.15
N ILE A 100 -6.74 -8.71 1.99
CA ILE A 100 -6.56 -7.27 1.81
C ILE A 100 -7.31 -6.79 0.56
N THR A 101 -7.29 -7.51 -0.56
CA THR A 101 -8.05 -7.15 -1.76
C THR A 101 -9.53 -6.93 -1.44
N GLY A 102 -10.12 -7.80 -0.63
CA GLY A 102 -11.54 -7.72 -0.27
C GLY A 102 -11.89 -6.48 0.55
N TYR A 103 -11.24 -6.27 1.69
CA TYR A 103 -11.60 -5.14 2.55
C TYR A 103 -11.04 -3.79 2.06
N TYR A 104 -9.85 -3.77 1.44
CA TYR A 104 -9.27 -2.56 0.86
C TYR A 104 -10.15 -1.99 -0.27
N ALA A 105 -10.84 -2.86 -1.02
CA ALA A 105 -11.78 -2.44 -2.04
C ALA A 105 -12.96 -1.62 -1.48
N VAL A 106 -13.34 -1.81 -0.21
CA VAL A 106 -14.39 -1.01 0.44
C VAL A 106 -13.98 0.44 0.53
N VAL A 107 -12.80 0.72 1.10
CA VAL A 107 -12.27 2.08 1.24
C VAL A 107 -11.94 2.69 -0.13
N SER A 108 -11.42 1.86 -1.06
CA SER A 108 -11.19 2.28 -2.45
C SER A 108 -12.49 2.68 -3.17
N GLY A 109 -13.58 1.97 -2.89
CA GLY A 109 -14.92 2.31 -3.39
C GLY A 109 -15.45 3.63 -2.80
N TRP A 110 -15.14 3.91 -1.53
CA TRP A 110 -15.48 5.21 -0.93
C TRP A 110 -14.81 6.38 -1.65
N CYS A 111 -13.56 6.20 -2.10
CA CYS A 111 -12.89 7.21 -2.91
C CYS A 111 -13.65 7.52 -4.21
N LEU A 112 -14.22 6.51 -4.88
CA LEU A 112 -15.05 6.71 -6.08
C LEU A 112 -16.34 7.47 -5.75
N GLN A 113 -17.05 7.12 -4.66
CA GLN A 113 -18.22 7.87 -4.21
C GLN A 113 -17.88 9.33 -3.96
N TYR A 114 -16.73 9.62 -3.36
CA TYR A 114 -16.32 10.97 -3.03
C TYR A 114 -15.90 11.79 -4.25
N ILE A 115 -15.44 11.18 -5.35
CA ILE A 115 -15.33 11.86 -6.65
C ILE A 115 -16.71 12.37 -7.06
N PHE A 116 -17.72 11.50 -7.05
CA PHE A 116 -19.08 11.84 -7.42
C PHE A 116 -19.68 12.92 -6.52
N ALA A 117 -19.55 12.75 -5.19
CA ALA A 117 -20.00 13.72 -4.21
C ALA A 117 -19.34 15.10 -4.37
N SER A 118 -18.03 15.14 -4.69
CA SER A 118 -17.32 16.37 -5.02
C SER A 118 -17.85 17.02 -6.31
N MET A 119 -18.11 16.23 -7.35
CA MET A 119 -18.62 16.74 -8.63
C MET A 119 -19.97 17.44 -8.46
N VAL A 120 -20.89 16.86 -7.70
CA VAL A 120 -22.24 17.40 -7.49
C VAL A 120 -22.31 18.39 -6.32
N GLY A 121 -21.21 18.60 -5.59
CA GLY A 121 -21.12 19.59 -4.50
C GLY A 121 -21.75 19.10 -3.18
N GLU A 122 -21.96 17.80 -3.00
CA GLU A 122 -22.51 17.22 -1.75
C GLU A 122 -21.56 17.31 -0.55
N LEU A 123 -20.28 17.64 -0.76
CA LEU A 123 -19.30 17.79 0.33
C LEU A 123 -19.19 19.24 0.82
N LYS A 124 -20.05 20.15 0.35
CA LYS A 124 -20.11 21.53 0.79
C LYS A 124 -21.08 21.64 1.96
N GLY A 125 -20.58 22.06 3.10
CA GLY A 125 -21.40 22.23 4.31
C GLY A 125 -20.54 22.51 5.54
N ASP A 126 -21.18 22.55 6.70
CA ASP A 126 -20.46 22.63 7.96
C ASP A 126 -19.81 21.28 8.34
N PRO A 127 -18.89 21.27 9.32
CA PRO A 127 -18.22 20.03 9.74
C PRO A 127 -19.18 18.92 10.21
N GLN A 128 -20.32 19.26 10.81
CA GLN A 128 -21.31 18.29 11.25
C GLN A 128 -22.02 17.64 10.06
N TYR A 129 -22.34 18.41 9.03
CA TYR A 129 -22.92 17.90 7.80
C TYR A 129 -22.00 16.89 7.10
N VAL A 130 -20.71 17.22 6.95
CA VAL A 130 -19.74 16.31 6.30
C VAL A 130 -19.55 15.03 7.11
N MET A 131 -19.50 15.13 8.44
CA MET A 131 -19.44 13.95 9.33
C MET A 131 -20.71 13.09 9.20
N GLN A 132 -21.88 13.72 9.16
CA GLN A 132 -23.14 13.00 8.99
C GLN A 132 -23.27 12.37 7.59
N TYR A 133 -22.80 13.07 6.55
CA TYR A 133 -22.73 12.53 5.19
C TYR A 133 -21.92 11.23 5.16
N PHE A 134 -20.70 11.24 5.72
CA PHE A 134 -19.86 10.04 5.80
C PHE A 134 -20.53 8.92 6.60
N SER A 135 -21.07 9.23 7.78
CA SER A 135 -21.78 8.24 8.62
C SER A 135 -22.97 7.62 7.91
N ASN A 136 -23.79 8.44 7.23
CA ASN A 136 -24.95 7.95 6.47
C ASN A 136 -24.52 7.10 5.27
N PHE A 137 -23.47 7.53 4.55
CA PHE A 137 -22.94 6.80 3.41
C PHE A 137 -22.31 5.47 3.85
N SER A 138 -21.38 5.48 4.82
CA SER A 138 -20.64 4.27 5.22
C SER A 138 -21.52 3.19 5.83
N LYS A 139 -22.66 3.57 6.43
CA LYS A 139 -23.65 2.65 7.02
C LYS A 139 -24.75 2.23 6.05
N ASP A 140 -24.84 2.88 4.88
CA ASP A 140 -25.82 2.49 3.85
C ASP A 140 -25.49 1.07 3.33
N PRO A 141 -26.47 0.17 3.21
CA PRO A 141 -26.23 -1.21 2.79
C PRO A 141 -25.91 -1.36 1.30
N ILE A 142 -26.27 -0.38 0.46
CA ILE A 142 -26.23 -0.50 -0.99
C ILE A 142 -25.13 0.37 -1.61
N ARG A 143 -25.03 1.64 -1.22
CA ARG A 143 -24.13 2.60 -1.85
C ARG A 143 -22.65 2.20 -1.73
N PRO A 144 -22.08 1.90 -0.54
CA PRO A 144 -20.69 1.47 -0.41
C PRO A 144 -20.43 0.15 -1.12
N LEU A 145 -21.41 -0.79 -1.09
CA LEU A 145 -21.32 -2.07 -1.78
C LEU A 145 -21.20 -1.88 -3.30
N PHE A 146 -22.04 -1.02 -3.89
CA PHE A 146 -21.99 -0.72 -5.33
C PHE A 146 -20.58 -0.23 -5.73
N TRP A 147 -20.01 0.74 -5.00
CA TRP A 147 -18.72 1.29 -5.31
C TRP A 147 -17.56 0.30 -5.04
N THR A 148 -17.70 -0.55 -4.02
CA THR A 148 -16.75 -1.64 -3.74
C THR A 148 -16.67 -2.61 -4.92
N VAL A 149 -17.81 -3.05 -5.43
CA VAL A 149 -17.85 -3.93 -6.61
C VAL A 149 -17.34 -3.21 -7.85
N ALA A 150 -17.71 -1.95 -8.04
CA ALA A 150 -17.30 -1.16 -9.19
C ALA A 150 -15.77 -1.04 -9.30
N ILE A 151 -15.06 -0.79 -8.19
CA ILE A 151 -13.60 -0.68 -8.22
C ILE A 151 -12.92 -2.03 -8.43
N ILE A 152 -13.43 -3.12 -7.84
CA ILE A 152 -12.92 -4.48 -8.09
C ILE A 152 -13.09 -4.86 -9.56
N VAL A 153 -14.25 -4.58 -10.15
CA VAL A 153 -14.51 -4.82 -11.58
C VAL A 153 -13.60 -3.98 -12.46
N THR A 154 -13.32 -2.73 -12.08
CA THR A 154 -12.34 -1.88 -12.78
C THR A 154 -10.95 -2.52 -12.76
N ALA A 155 -10.48 -2.99 -11.60
CA ALA A 155 -9.23 -3.73 -11.49
C ALA A 155 -9.24 -5.01 -12.33
N HIS A 156 -10.34 -5.78 -12.32
CA HIS A 156 -10.51 -6.98 -13.13
C HIS A 156 -10.25 -6.74 -14.61
N PHE A 157 -10.83 -5.68 -15.18
CA PHE A 157 -10.62 -5.34 -16.60
C PHE A 157 -9.15 -5.06 -16.93
N VAL A 158 -8.39 -4.51 -16.00
CA VAL A 158 -6.94 -4.35 -16.19
C VAL A 158 -6.23 -5.70 -16.15
N ILE A 159 -6.54 -6.53 -15.14
CA ILE A 159 -5.85 -7.80 -14.87
C ILE A 159 -6.05 -8.83 -15.99
N ILE A 160 -7.22 -8.92 -16.59
CA ILE A 160 -7.48 -9.87 -17.68
C ILE A 160 -6.65 -9.61 -18.94
N HIS A 161 -6.18 -8.38 -19.15
CA HIS A 161 -5.30 -8.03 -20.27
C HIS A 161 -3.83 -8.39 -20.02
N GLY A 162 -3.52 -8.99 -18.86
CA GLY A 162 -2.20 -9.49 -18.52
C GLY A 162 -1.21 -8.42 -18.06
N VAL A 163 0.06 -8.83 -17.93
CA VAL A 163 1.10 -7.97 -17.36
C VAL A 163 1.42 -6.79 -18.29
N ARG A 164 1.74 -7.03 -19.56
CA ARG A 164 2.10 -5.97 -20.52
C ARG A 164 0.92 -5.12 -20.95
N GLY A 165 -0.17 -5.77 -21.38
CA GLY A 165 -1.34 -5.11 -21.97
C GLY A 165 -2.23 -4.43 -20.94
N GLY A 166 -2.25 -4.96 -19.71
CA GLY A 166 -3.06 -4.48 -18.59
C GLY A 166 -2.22 -3.70 -17.59
N ILE A 167 -1.55 -4.39 -16.68
CA ILE A 167 -0.88 -3.79 -15.50
C ILE A 167 0.15 -2.73 -15.91
N GLU A 168 1.09 -3.07 -16.80
CA GLU A 168 2.14 -2.13 -17.22
C GLU A 168 1.56 -0.91 -17.92
N LYS A 169 0.59 -1.12 -18.83
CA LYS A 169 -0.05 -0.02 -19.56
C LYS A 169 -0.83 0.90 -18.64
N ALA A 170 -1.61 0.33 -17.71
CA ALA A 170 -2.35 1.10 -16.72
C ALA A 170 -1.40 1.89 -15.80
N SER A 171 -0.35 1.26 -15.27
CA SER A 171 0.60 1.91 -14.38
C SER A 171 1.39 3.04 -15.06
N LYS A 172 1.72 2.89 -16.35
CA LYS A 172 2.35 3.97 -17.15
C LYS A 172 1.49 5.21 -17.31
N LEU A 173 0.17 5.07 -17.25
CA LEU A 173 -0.76 6.20 -17.27
C LEU A 173 -1.04 6.72 -15.86
N MET A 174 -1.37 5.81 -14.94
CA MET A 174 -1.87 6.16 -13.61
C MET A 174 -0.79 6.77 -12.71
N MET A 175 0.44 6.25 -12.72
CA MET A 175 1.51 6.77 -11.86
C MET A 175 1.91 8.21 -12.19
N PRO A 176 2.20 8.59 -13.47
CA PRO A 176 2.43 9.99 -13.80
C PRO A 176 1.22 10.89 -13.49
N THR A 177 0.00 10.42 -13.75
CA THR A 177 -1.23 11.17 -13.41
C THR A 177 -1.31 11.43 -11.91
N LEU A 178 -1.04 10.43 -11.07
CA LEU A 178 -0.97 10.56 -9.62
C LEU A 178 0.04 11.63 -9.20
N PHE A 179 1.25 11.61 -9.75
CA PHE A 179 2.27 12.62 -9.45
C PHE A 179 1.84 14.03 -9.86
N VAL A 180 1.26 14.21 -11.04
CA VAL A 180 0.77 15.51 -11.51
C VAL A 180 -0.33 16.05 -10.59
N LEU A 181 -1.32 15.22 -10.27
CA LEU A 181 -2.40 15.59 -9.35
C LEU A 181 -1.85 15.97 -7.96
N LEU A 182 -0.92 15.16 -7.44
CA LEU A 182 -0.30 15.40 -6.14
C LEU A 182 0.45 16.73 -6.12
N VAL A 183 1.24 17.03 -7.14
CA VAL A 183 1.96 18.32 -7.24
C VAL A 183 1.01 19.50 -7.32
N ILE A 184 -0.07 19.41 -8.11
CA ILE A 184 -1.07 20.48 -8.22
C ILE A 184 -1.67 20.78 -6.84
N ILE A 185 -2.09 19.76 -6.09
CA ILE A 185 -2.72 19.93 -4.78
C ILE A 185 -1.69 20.43 -3.75
N VAL A 186 -0.44 19.93 -3.78
CA VAL A 186 0.66 20.42 -2.92
C VAL A 186 0.89 21.91 -3.13
N VAL A 187 0.98 22.36 -4.39
CA VAL A 187 1.14 23.80 -4.70
C VAL A 187 -0.03 24.61 -4.16
N ALA A 188 -1.26 24.16 -4.39
CA ALA A 188 -2.45 24.83 -3.87
C ALA A 188 -2.44 24.93 -2.33
N SER A 189 -2.08 23.83 -1.64
CA SER A 189 -1.99 23.80 -0.16
C SER A 189 -0.88 24.71 0.38
N CYS A 190 0.27 24.75 -0.27
CA CYS A 190 1.40 25.60 0.14
C CYS A 190 1.19 27.09 -0.13
N MET A 191 0.22 27.46 -0.96
CA MET A 191 -0.15 28.87 -1.20
C MET A 191 -1.15 29.42 -0.18
N LEU A 192 -1.66 28.61 0.72
CA LEU A 192 -2.63 29.03 1.74
C LEU A 192 -1.95 29.89 2.83
N PRO A 193 -2.70 30.81 3.48
CA PRO A 193 -2.22 31.51 4.66
C PRO A 193 -1.74 30.51 5.72
N ASP A 194 -0.69 30.86 6.46
CA ASP A 194 -0.11 30.00 7.52
C ASP A 194 0.40 28.61 7.06
N ALA A 195 0.40 28.31 5.79
CA ALA A 195 0.92 27.04 5.23
C ALA A 195 2.36 26.73 5.68
N GLY A 196 3.16 27.77 5.92
CA GLY A 196 4.54 27.64 6.43
C GLY A 196 4.63 26.86 7.75
N LYS A 197 3.62 26.92 8.61
CA LYS A 197 3.57 26.14 9.87
C LYS A 197 3.53 24.62 9.58
N GLY A 198 2.73 24.20 8.59
CA GLY A 198 2.66 22.81 8.15
C GLY A 198 3.95 22.31 7.51
N VAL A 199 4.63 23.17 6.71
CA VAL A 199 5.94 22.84 6.14
C VAL A 199 6.99 22.66 7.24
N VAL A 200 7.04 23.59 8.22
CA VAL A 200 7.95 23.48 9.37
C VAL A 200 7.67 22.21 10.17
N PHE A 201 6.40 21.89 10.42
CA PHE A 201 6.00 20.67 11.13
C PHE A 201 6.53 19.41 10.44
N LEU A 202 6.53 19.38 9.11
CA LEU A 202 6.97 18.21 8.34
C LEU A 202 8.49 18.11 8.19
N PHE A 203 9.24 19.24 8.22
CA PHE A 203 10.68 19.24 7.89
C PHE A 203 11.59 19.74 8.99
N HIS A 204 11.07 20.30 10.08
CA HIS A 204 11.88 20.74 11.21
C HIS A 204 11.78 19.73 12.37
N PRO A 205 12.75 18.80 12.51
CA PRO A 205 12.67 17.72 13.48
C PRO A 205 12.91 18.23 14.91
N ASP A 206 11.99 17.89 15.79
CA ASP A 206 12.13 18.05 17.23
C ASP A 206 12.44 16.67 17.87
N PHE A 207 13.71 16.38 18.04
CA PHE A 207 14.15 15.09 18.59
C PHE A 207 13.81 14.94 20.08
N SER A 208 13.39 15.97 20.79
CA SER A 208 12.90 15.86 22.17
C SER A 208 11.60 15.05 22.28
N LYS A 209 10.85 14.96 21.16
CA LYS A 209 9.60 14.20 21.05
C LYS A 209 9.81 12.74 20.69
N MET A 210 11.04 12.29 20.52
CA MET A 210 11.33 10.87 20.20
C MET A 210 10.92 9.94 21.34
N THR A 211 10.05 8.98 21.02
CA THR A 211 9.60 7.94 21.94
C THR A 211 9.87 6.54 21.38
N LYS A 212 9.87 5.54 22.25
CA LYS A 212 9.94 4.12 21.80
C LYS A 212 8.77 3.78 20.87
N ASN A 213 7.59 4.30 21.17
CA ASN A 213 6.38 4.05 20.38
C ASN A 213 6.50 4.67 18.96
N MET A 214 7.06 5.88 18.84
CA MET A 214 7.36 6.51 17.54
C MET A 214 8.25 5.60 16.68
N PHE A 215 9.29 5.01 17.27
CA PHE A 215 10.22 4.15 16.53
C PHE A 215 9.53 2.89 16.01
N LEU A 216 8.69 2.25 16.83
CA LEU A 216 7.92 1.07 16.45
C LEU A 216 6.82 1.41 15.41
N ALA A 217 6.19 2.56 15.56
CA ALA A 217 5.23 3.07 14.58
C ALA A 217 5.87 3.32 13.21
N ALA A 218 7.06 3.93 13.19
CA ALA A 218 7.81 4.18 11.95
C ALA A 218 8.30 2.88 11.28
N LEU A 219 8.74 1.89 12.08
CA LEU A 219 9.06 0.55 11.58
C LEU A 219 7.83 -0.11 10.94
N GLY A 220 6.70 -0.13 11.63
CA GLY A 220 5.45 -0.69 11.10
C GLY A 220 4.98 0.03 9.84
N GLN A 221 5.05 1.37 9.81
CA GLN A 221 4.69 2.16 8.65
C GLN A 221 5.59 1.88 7.45
N SER A 222 6.91 1.72 7.65
CA SER A 222 7.83 1.42 6.55
C SER A 222 7.53 0.06 5.90
N PHE A 223 7.12 -0.91 6.69
CA PHE A 223 6.75 -2.25 6.23
C PHE A 223 5.44 -2.24 5.43
N TYR A 224 4.45 -1.53 5.96
CA TYR A 224 3.14 -1.37 5.33
C TYR A 224 3.21 -0.58 4.02
N SER A 225 3.91 0.57 4.01
CA SER A 225 4.03 1.45 2.84
C SER A 225 4.62 0.73 1.64
N LEU A 226 5.68 -0.05 1.83
CA LEU A 226 6.36 -0.78 0.77
C LEU A 226 5.65 -2.07 0.32
N SER A 227 4.46 -2.36 0.83
CA SER A 227 3.67 -3.55 0.47
C SER A 227 4.43 -4.88 0.62
N ILE A 228 5.24 -5.00 1.69
CA ILE A 228 6.06 -6.18 1.98
C ILE A 228 5.20 -7.28 2.60
N ALA A 229 5.50 -8.53 2.32
CA ALA A 229 4.89 -9.76 2.85
C ALA A 229 3.43 -10.05 2.43
N MET A 230 2.86 -9.27 1.53
CA MET A 230 1.51 -9.52 0.98
C MET A 230 1.54 -10.19 -0.41
N GLY A 231 2.70 -10.70 -0.83
CA GLY A 231 2.88 -11.39 -2.09
C GLY A 231 2.98 -10.48 -3.34
N CYS A 232 2.67 -9.18 -3.24
CA CYS A 232 2.71 -8.26 -4.37
C CYS A 232 4.10 -8.11 -4.95
N ILE A 233 5.08 -7.82 -4.10
CA ILE A 233 6.49 -7.60 -4.48
C ILE A 233 7.08 -8.87 -5.09
N CYS A 234 6.84 -10.04 -4.47
CA CYS A 234 7.28 -11.34 -4.97
C CYS A 234 6.62 -11.69 -6.32
N THR A 235 5.30 -11.49 -6.44
CA THR A 235 4.56 -11.74 -7.70
C THR A 235 5.08 -10.87 -8.83
N TYR A 236 5.29 -9.57 -8.62
CA TYR A 236 5.81 -8.68 -9.66
C TYR A 236 7.25 -8.99 -10.02
N ALA A 237 8.09 -9.34 -9.03
CA ALA A 237 9.46 -9.76 -9.27
C ALA A 237 9.55 -11.02 -10.15
N SER A 238 8.54 -11.90 -10.09
CA SER A 238 8.47 -13.08 -10.97
C SER A 238 8.33 -12.75 -12.46
N TYR A 239 7.96 -11.50 -12.79
CA TYR A 239 7.89 -10.96 -14.15
C TYR A 239 9.13 -10.14 -14.52
N PHE A 240 10.15 -10.05 -13.65
CA PHE A 240 11.39 -9.33 -13.94
C PHE A 240 12.29 -10.14 -14.87
N SER A 241 12.94 -9.44 -15.78
CA SER A 241 13.98 -10.05 -16.61
C SER A 241 15.24 -10.34 -15.79
N ARG A 242 16.04 -11.31 -16.23
CA ARG A 242 17.35 -11.59 -15.62
C ARG A 242 18.32 -10.40 -15.64
N GLN A 243 18.16 -9.47 -16.57
CA GLN A 243 18.99 -8.28 -16.68
C GLN A 243 18.60 -7.17 -15.68
N THR A 244 17.49 -7.32 -14.94
CA THR A 244 17.02 -6.33 -13.97
C THR A 244 17.95 -6.29 -12.77
N ASN A 245 18.53 -5.12 -12.49
CA ASN A 245 19.30 -4.88 -11.27
C ASN A 245 18.33 -4.75 -10.08
N LEU A 246 18.22 -5.80 -9.24
CA LEU A 246 17.24 -5.84 -8.15
C LEU A 246 17.49 -4.76 -7.10
N LEU A 247 18.75 -4.55 -6.68
CA LEU A 247 19.07 -3.54 -5.67
C LEU A 247 18.71 -2.13 -6.16
N LYS A 248 19.07 -1.81 -7.42
CA LYS A 248 18.72 -0.51 -8.01
C LYS A 248 17.20 -0.34 -8.13
N SER A 249 16.48 -1.41 -8.46
CA SER A 249 15.02 -1.37 -8.55
C SER A 249 14.38 -1.19 -7.18
N ALA A 250 14.85 -1.88 -6.14
CA ALA A 250 14.37 -1.70 -4.77
C ALA A 250 14.58 -0.26 -4.29
N LEU A 251 15.77 0.30 -4.50
CA LEU A 251 16.06 1.70 -4.17
C LEU A 251 15.14 2.68 -4.92
N GLN A 252 14.96 2.49 -6.23
CA GLN A 252 14.09 3.37 -7.02
C GLN A 252 12.64 3.33 -6.56
N ILE A 253 12.10 2.13 -6.29
CA ILE A 253 10.72 1.96 -5.83
C ILE A 253 10.55 2.57 -4.44
N SER A 254 11.47 2.33 -3.50
CA SER A 254 11.42 2.91 -2.15
C SER A 254 11.54 4.43 -2.17
N VAL A 255 12.36 5.00 -3.05
CA VAL A 255 12.45 6.46 -3.23
C VAL A 255 11.14 7.04 -3.78
N ILE A 256 10.53 6.40 -4.78
CA ILE A 256 9.24 6.83 -5.33
C ILE A 256 8.16 6.78 -4.24
N ASP A 257 8.08 5.68 -3.50
CA ASP A 257 7.12 5.49 -2.42
C ASP A 257 7.26 6.55 -1.32
N THR A 258 8.47 6.73 -0.81
CA THR A 258 8.78 7.74 0.22
C THR A 258 8.51 9.17 -0.27
N MET A 259 8.85 9.47 -1.53
CA MET A 259 8.58 10.79 -2.12
C MET A 259 7.08 11.07 -2.20
N VAL A 260 6.26 10.10 -2.60
CA VAL A 260 4.80 10.25 -2.59
C VAL A 260 4.28 10.47 -1.17
N ALA A 261 4.79 9.74 -0.19
CA ALA A 261 4.40 9.90 1.22
C ALA A 261 4.74 11.31 1.74
N ILE A 262 5.93 11.83 1.45
CA ILE A 262 6.34 13.20 1.83
C ILE A 262 5.47 14.25 1.12
N LEU A 263 5.22 14.09 -0.18
CA LEU A 263 4.34 15.01 -0.92
C LEU A 263 2.90 14.97 -0.39
N ALA A 264 2.40 13.81 0.04
CA ALA A 264 1.11 13.69 0.69
C ALA A 264 1.09 14.44 2.04
N GLY A 265 2.16 14.40 2.81
CA GLY A 265 2.33 15.25 3.98
C GLY A 265 2.29 16.74 3.63
N LEU A 266 3.02 17.16 2.59
CA LEU A 266 2.99 18.54 2.08
C LEU A 266 1.63 18.96 1.52
N MET A 267 0.82 18.04 1.07
CA MET A 267 -0.55 18.31 0.65
C MET A 267 -1.48 18.56 1.85
N ILE A 268 -1.32 17.78 2.92
CA ILE A 268 -2.25 17.75 4.04
C ILE A 268 -1.90 18.76 5.12
N PHE A 269 -0.64 18.80 5.60
CA PHE A 269 -0.27 19.63 6.75
C PHE A 269 -0.40 21.13 6.49
N PRO A 270 0.08 21.71 5.36
CA PRO A 270 -0.14 23.12 5.11
C PRO A 270 -1.61 23.51 5.08
N ALA A 271 -2.47 22.69 4.47
CA ALA A 271 -3.91 22.94 4.43
C ALA A 271 -4.56 22.81 5.81
N ALA A 272 -4.24 21.78 6.60
CA ALA A 272 -4.78 21.59 7.95
C ALA A 272 -4.37 22.74 8.89
N PHE A 273 -3.10 23.13 8.89
CA PHE A 273 -2.60 24.23 9.74
C PHE A 273 -3.16 25.61 9.33
N SER A 274 -3.48 25.80 8.04
CA SER A 274 -4.09 27.05 7.56
C SER A 274 -5.48 27.34 8.17
N VAL A 275 -6.19 26.30 8.57
CA VAL A 275 -7.54 26.38 9.19
C VAL A 275 -7.53 25.98 10.67
N GLY A 276 -6.35 25.77 11.26
CA GLY A 276 -6.20 25.43 12.68
C GLY A 276 -6.68 24.03 13.06
N VAL A 277 -6.78 23.11 12.11
CA VAL A 277 -7.16 21.71 12.36
C VAL A 277 -5.92 20.88 12.70
N ASN A 278 -6.02 20.07 13.75
CA ASN A 278 -4.97 19.12 14.10
C ASN A 278 -4.92 17.97 13.09
N PRO A 279 -3.74 17.61 12.58
CA PRO A 279 -3.57 16.55 11.59
C PRO A 279 -3.63 15.12 12.17
N ASP A 280 -3.93 14.96 13.47
CA ASP A 280 -4.02 13.69 14.21
C ASP A 280 -5.43 13.05 14.19
N SER A 281 -6.29 13.48 13.25
CA SER A 281 -7.71 13.10 13.19
C SER A 281 -7.99 11.61 12.87
N GLY A 282 -6.97 10.76 12.78
CA GLY A 282 -7.12 9.32 12.55
C GLY A 282 -7.66 8.94 11.16
N PRO A 283 -8.27 7.76 11.02
CA PRO A 283 -8.79 7.26 9.74
C PRO A 283 -9.87 8.13 9.09
N SER A 284 -10.57 8.96 9.87
CA SER A 284 -11.56 9.91 9.36
C SER A 284 -10.95 11.10 8.61
N LEU A 285 -9.61 11.27 8.68
CA LEU A 285 -8.89 12.40 8.09
C LEU A 285 -9.30 12.68 6.63
N ILE A 286 -9.31 11.66 5.77
CA ILE A 286 -9.57 11.87 4.34
C ILE A 286 -11.05 12.02 3.96
N PHE A 287 -11.97 11.49 4.76
CA PHE A 287 -13.41 11.50 4.42
C PHE A 287 -14.23 12.51 5.22
N ILE A 288 -13.72 12.97 6.34
CA ILE A 288 -14.39 13.95 7.20
C ILE A 288 -13.58 15.25 7.30
N THR A 289 -12.31 15.15 7.73
CA THR A 289 -11.50 16.32 8.04
C THR A 289 -11.07 17.08 6.79
N LEU A 290 -10.52 16.41 5.78
CA LEU A 290 -10.02 17.09 4.58
C LEU A 290 -11.10 17.77 3.73
N PRO A 291 -12.32 17.25 3.54
CA PRO A 291 -13.39 18.03 2.92
C PRO A 291 -13.65 19.35 3.62
N ASN A 292 -13.68 19.34 4.97
CA ASN A 292 -13.87 20.56 5.77
C ASN A 292 -12.67 21.52 5.62
N VAL A 293 -11.45 20.98 5.70
CA VAL A 293 -10.22 21.76 5.47
C VAL A 293 -10.24 22.43 4.10
N PHE A 294 -10.65 21.74 3.04
CA PHE A 294 -10.74 22.33 1.70
C PHE A 294 -11.85 23.39 1.61
N ASN A 295 -13.00 23.15 2.24
CA ASN A 295 -14.08 24.13 2.29
C ASN A 295 -13.64 25.42 2.98
N ASP A 296 -12.97 25.32 4.13
CA ASP A 296 -12.54 26.45 4.94
C ASP A 296 -11.33 27.17 4.33
N ALA A 297 -10.31 26.41 3.88
CA ALA A 297 -9.09 26.96 3.31
C ALA A 297 -9.33 27.74 2.02
N PHE A 298 -10.31 27.31 1.22
CA PHE A 298 -10.67 27.94 -0.04
C PHE A 298 -12.02 28.70 0.03
N ALA A 299 -12.48 29.07 1.22
CA ALA A 299 -13.77 29.76 1.41
C ALA A 299 -13.90 31.04 0.56
N THR A 300 -12.80 31.78 0.37
CA THR A 300 -12.76 32.98 -0.48
C THR A 300 -12.71 32.68 -1.99
N MET A 301 -12.39 31.43 -2.36
CA MET A 301 -12.25 30.96 -3.74
C MET A 301 -12.97 29.62 -3.94
N PRO A 302 -14.31 29.57 -3.82
CA PRO A 302 -15.08 28.32 -3.72
C PRO A 302 -14.97 27.42 -4.97
N ILE A 303 -14.70 27.98 -6.16
CA ILE A 303 -14.46 27.22 -7.38
C ILE A 303 -13.13 26.45 -7.27
N ILE A 304 -12.09 27.10 -6.74
CA ILE A 304 -10.78 26.45 -6.55
C ILE A 304 -10.91 25.35 -5.51
N GLY A 305 -11.59 25.61 -4.38
CA GLY A 305 -11.85 24.57 -3.38
C GLY A 305 -12.58 23.36 -3.93
N TRP A 306 -13.59 23.59 -4.78
CA TRP A 306 -14.30 22.52 -5.47
C TRP A 306 -13.38 21.71 -6.41
N ILE A 307 -12.55 22.38 -7.22
CA ILE A 307 -11.58 21.72 -8.09
C ILE A 307 -10.57 20.91 -7.28
N ILE A 308 -10.01 21.47 -6.22
CA ILE A 308 -9.03 20.79 -5.37
C ILE A 308 -9.64 19.56 -4.70
N SER A 309 -10.85 19.64 -4.17
CA SER A 309 -11.58 18.50 -3.61
C SER A 309 -11.76 17.39 -4.65
N LEU A 310 -12.20 17.73 -5.86
CA LEU A 310 -12.37 16.77 -6.94
C LEU A 310 -11.04 16.11 -7.35
N LEU A 311 -9.97 16.89 -7.53
CA LEU A 311 -8.64 16.38 -7.88
C LEU A 311 -8.06 15.51 -6.78
N PHE A 312 -8.34 15.83 -5.51
CA PHE A 312 -7.91 15.04 -4.36
C PHE A 312 -8.54 13.63 -4.37
N TYR A 313 -9.87 13.52 -4.53
CA TYR A 313 -10.51 12.21 -4.57
C TYR A 313 -10.20 11.42 -5.85
N LEU A 314 -9.92 12.11 -6.95
CA LEU A 314 -9.38 11.47 -8.15
C LEU A 314 -7.97 10.88 -7.88
N LEU A 315 -7.10 11.66 -7.23
CA LEU A 315 -5.78 11.21 -6.78
C LEU A 315 -5.88 9.95 -5.90
N LEU A 316 -6.75 9.99 -4.88
CA LEU A 316 -6.98 8.85 -3.98
C LEU A 316 -7.46 7.60 -4.73
N SER A 317 -8.40 7.77 -5.65
CA SER A 317 -8.95 6.67 -6.45
C SER A 317 -7.90 6.04 -7.36
N VAL A 318 -7.03 6.85 -7.97
CA VAL A 318 -5.91 6.36 -8.79
C VAL A 318 -4.91 5.62 -7.91
N ALA A 319 -4.53 6.15 -6.75
CA ALA A 319 -3.64 5.49 -5.80
C ALA A 319 -4.23 4.17 -5.27
N ALA A 320 -5.52 4.16 -4.93
CA ALA A 320 -6.22 2.96 -4.49
C ALA A 320 -6.27 1.88 -5.56
N LEU A 321 -6.58 2.27 -6.80
CA LEU A 321 -6.71 1.33 -7.92
C LEU A 321 -5.36 0.70 -8.31
N THR A 322 -4.25 1.44 -8.27
CA THR A 322 -2.91 0.88 -8.56
C THR A 322 -2.52 -0.21 -7.56
N SER A 323 -2.78 0.01 -6.27
CA SER A 323 -2.53 -1.00 -5.24
C SER A 323 -3.50 -2.17 -5.34
N LEU A 324 -4.79 -1.91 -5.58
CA LEU A 324 -5.81 -2.95 -5.75
C LEU A 324 -5.50 -3.88 -6.94
N MET A 325 -5.01 -3.34 -8.06
CA MET A 325 -4.55 -4.15 -9.20
C MET A 325 -3.40 -5.09 -8.80
N SER A 326 -2.46 -4.61 -8.00
CA SER A 326 -1.33 -5.41 -7.54
C SER A 326 -1.75 -6.56 -6.63
N LEU A 327 -2.63 -6.28 -5.67
CA LEU A 327 -3.21 -7.27 -4.77
C LEU A 327 -4.06 -8.31 -5.53
N HIS A 328 -4.87 -7.86 -6.48
CA HIS A 328 -5.68 -8.73 -7.33
C HIS A 328 -4.80 -9.67 -8.18
N GLU A 329 -3.66 -9.17 -8.69
CA GLU A 329 -2.71 -9.96 -9.47
C GLU A 329 -2.08 -11.09 -8.66
N VAL A 330 -1.76 -10.88 -7.37
CA VAL A 330 -1.24 -11.93 -6.48
C VAL A 330 -2.16 -13.15 -6.49
N SER A 331 -3.42 -12.91 -6.22
CA SER A 331 -4.44 -13.96 -6.14
C SER A 331 -4.75 -14.55 -7.51
N THR A 332 -4.82 -13.72 -8.56
CA THR A 332 -5.04 -14.18 -9.94
C THR A 332 -3.94 -15.10 -10.41
N SER A 333 -2.66 -14.73 -10.17
CA SER A 333 -1.52 -15.57 -10.58
C SER A 333 -1.51 -16.90 -9.84
N PHE A 334 -1.91 -16.93 -8.56
CA PHE A 334 -2.05 -18.14 -7.79
C PHE A 334 -3.13 -19.06 -8.36
N PHE A 335 -4.36 -18.60 -8.54
CA PHE A 335 -5.45 -19.42 -9.07
C PHE A 335 -5.17 -19.90 -10.50
N PHE A 336 -4.63 -19.02 -11.34
CA PHE A 336 -4.25 -19.37 -12.71
C PHE A 336 -3.22 -20.50 -12.76
N GLU A 337 -2.16 -20.42 -11.95
CA GLU A 337 -1.05 -21.39 -12.01
C GLU A 337 -1.33 -22.66 -11.20
N GLU A 338 -1.98 -22.59 -10.02
CA GLU A 338 -2.22 -23.75 -9.17
C GLU A 338 -3.41 -24.58 -9.63
N LEU A 339 -4.47 -23.96 -10.12
CA LEU A 339 -5.66 -24.66 -10.63
C LEU A 339 -5.55 -25.00 -12.12
N HIS A 340 -4.46 -24.59 -12.80
CA HIS A 340 -4.26 -24.81 -14.24
C HIS A 340 -5.41 -24.31 -15.12
N ILE A 341 -6.06 -23.21 -14.73
CA ILE A 341 -7.15 -22.57 -15.45
C ILE A 341 -6.66 -21.38 -16.27
N SER A 342 -7.51 -20.84 -17.15
CA SER A 342 -7.14 -19.63 -17.88
C SER A 342 -6.98 -18.43 -16.95
N ARG A 343 -6.12 -17.48 -17.30
CA ARG A 343 -5.93 -16.23 -16.55
C ARG A 343 -7.25 -15.47 -16.36
N LYS A 344 -8.12 -15.47 -17.37
CA LYS A 344 -9.46 -14.83 -17.30
C LYS A 344 -10.32 -15.46 -16.23
N ASN A 345 -10.34 -16.81 -16.16
CA ASN A 345 -11.10 -17.54 -15.16
C ASN A 345 -10.53 -17.33 -13.75
N GLY A 346 -9.19 -17.34 -13.60
CA GLY A 346 -8.53 -17.03 -12.34
C GLY A 346 -8.88 -15.62 -11.85
N ALA A 347 -8.81 -14.61 -12.72
CA ALA A 347 -9.20 -13.24 -12.40
C ALA A 347 -10.70 -13.14 -12.04
N LEU A 348 -11.58 -13.88 -12.74
CA LEU A 348 -13.02 -13.88 -12.45
C LEU A 348 -13.30 -14.47 -11.06
N ILE A 349 -12.64 -15.56 -10.68
CA ILE A 349 -12.76 -16.17 -9.34
C ILE A 349 -12.38 -15.12 -8.28
N VAL A 350 -11.23 -14.46 -8.44
CA VAL A 350 -10.76 -13.44 -7.50
C VAL A 350 -11.76 -12.28 -7.43
N THR A 351 -12.23 -11.80 -8.56
CA THR A 351 -13.23 -10.70 -8.62
C THR A 351 -14.50 -11.05 -7.86
N ILE A 352 -15.06 -12.23 -8.09
CA ILE A 352 -16.31 -12.67 -7.42
C ILE A 352 -16.05 -12.85 -5.92
N THR A 353 -15.03 -13.59 -5.54
CA THR A 353 -14.76 -13.91 -4.13
C THR A 353 -14.36 -12.67 -3.32
N CYS A 354 -13.52 -11.78 -3.87
CA CYS A 354 -13.18 -10.52 -3.23
C CYS A 354 -14.37 -9.54 -3.18
N SER A 355 -15.28 -9.57 -4.16
CA SER A 355 -16.54 -8.80 -4.10
C SER A 355 -17.44 -9.30 -2.97
N ILE A 356 -17.51 -10.61 -2.75
CA ILE A 356 -18.25 -11.20 -1.63
C ILE A 356 -17.61 -10.79 -0.28
N ILE A 357 -16.29 -10.92 -0.15
CA ILE A 357 -15.58 -10.50 1.07
C ILE A 357 -15.79 -8.99 1.30
N GLY A 358 -15.63 -8.17 0.28
CA GLY A 358 -15.86 -6.71 0.35
C GLY A 358 -17.31 -6.38 0.73
N ALA A 359 -18.28 -7.14 0.23
CA ALA A 359 -19.69 -6.99 0.61
C ALA A 359 -19.90 -7.24 2.11
N PHE A 360 -19.39 -8.33 2.66
CA PHE A 360 -19.48 -8.61 4.08
C PHE A 360 -18.73 -7.58 4.93
N CYS A 361 -17.55 -7.14 4.52
CA CYS A 361 -16.81 -6.09 5.18
C CYS A 361 -17.57 -4.75 5.16
N SER A 362 -18.12 -4.36 4.02
CA SER A 362 -18.91 -3.14 3.89
C SER A 362 -20.16 -3.16 4.76
N LEU A 363 -20.88 -4.28 4.77
CA LEU A 363 -22.07 -4.46 5.60
C LEU A 363 -21.75 -4.50 7.10
N SER A 364 -20.56 -4.94 7.50
CA SER A 364 -20.16 -5.00 8.92
C SER A 364 -19.95 -3.60 9.53
N ILE A 365 -19.51 -2.63 8.73
CA ILE A 365 -19.32 -1.23 9.16
C ILE A 365 -20.67 -0.58 9.53
N GLY A 366 -21.76 -1.04 8.95
CA GLY A 366 -23.13 -0.60 9.27
C GLY A 366 -23.67 -1.02 10.66
N GLY A 367 -22.85 -1.71 11.49
CA GLY A 367 -23.21 -2.08 12.86
C GLY A 367 -24.23 -3.24 12.93
N ARG A 368 -24.16 -4.20 12.02
CA ARG A 368 -25.01 -5.39 12.03
C ARG A 368 -24.43 -6.44 12.96
N ASP A 369 -25.11 -6.77 14.04
CA ASP A 369 -24.65 -7.66 15.11
C ASP A 369 -24.14 -9.02 14.63
N TRP A 370 -24.73 -9.59 13.58
CA TRP A 370 -24.32 -10.89 13.03
C TRP A 370 -23.00 -10.84 12.24
N LEU A 371 -22.48 -9.64 11.90
CA LEU A 371 -21.17 -9.41 11.25
C LEU A 371 -20.14 -8.80 12.20
N THR A 372 -20.45 -8.71 13.48
CA THR A 372 -19.53 -8.23 14.50
C THR A 372 -19.13 -9.39 15.42
N ASN A 373 -17.86 -9.53 15.73
CA ASN A 373 -17.34 -10.49 16.69
C ASN A 373 -16.82 -9.74 17.90
N GLY A 374 -17.47 -9.88 19.06
CA GLY A 374 -17.07 -9.16 20.27
C GLY A 374 -17.13 -7.62 20.15
N GLY A 375 -18.00 -7.09 19.27
CA GLY A 375 -18.11 -5.64 19.00
C GLY A 375 -17.19 -5.12 17.90
N MET A 376 -16.30 -5.95 17.35
CA MET A 376 -15.40 -5.59 16.25
C MET A 376 -16.05 -5.94 14.91
N ALA A 377 -16.10 -4.99 13.98
CA ALA A 377 -16.62 -5.25 12.63
C ALA A 377 -15.71 -6.23 11.88
N LEU A 378 -16.27 -7.01 10.95
CA LEU A 378 -15.48 -7.93 10.12
C LEU A 378 -14.38 -7.21 9.31
N PHE A 379 -14.65 -5.98 8.89
CA PHE A 379 -13.66 -5.10 8.26
C PHE A 379 -12.44 -4.89 9.17
N ASP A 380 -12.66 -4.48 10.42
CA ASP A 380 -11.59 -4.23 11.39
C ASP A 380 -10.85 -5.52 11.77
N LEU A 381 -11.57 -6.65 11.84
CA LEU A 381 -10.98 -7.95 12.10
C LEU A 381 -10.00 -8.36 10.98
N PHE A 382 -10.36 -8.16 9.72
CA PHE A 382 -9.47 -8.49 8.60
C PHE A 382 -8.29 -7.52 8.51
N ASP A 383 -8.50 -6.22 8.75
CA ASP A 383 -7.42 -5.24 8.81
C ASP A 383 -6.44 -5.59 9.94
N PHE A 384 -6.94 -5.89 11.13
CA PHE A 384 -6.13 -6.34 12.26
C PHE A 384 -5.36 -7.63 11.95
N ALA A 385 -6.05 -8.69 11.50
CA ALA A 385 -5.43 -9.98 11.24
C ALA A 385 -4.33 -9.88 10.16
N THR A 386 -4.60 -9.15 9.07
CA THR A 386 -3.62 -9.00 8.01
C THR A 386 -2.50 -8.04 8.40
N GLY A 387 -2.84 -6.86 8.92
CA GLY A 387 -1.87 -5.81 9.22
C GLY A 387 -0.99 -6.11 10.44
N GLN A 388 -1.59 -6.64 11.51
CA GLN A 388 -0.90 -6.83 12.79
C GLN A 388 -0.34 -8.25 12.98
N ILE A 389 -0.83 -9.25 12.24
CA ILE A 389 -0.41 -10.65 12.42
C ILE A 389 0.26 -11.18 11.15
N PHE A 390 -0.43 -11.20 10.02
CA PHE A 390 0.05 -11.93 8.83
C PHE A 390 1.23 -11.23 8.16
N LEU A 391 1.20 -9.90 8.00
CA LEU A 391 2.31 -9.15 7.39
C LEU A 391 3.60 -9.25 8.21
N PRO A 392 3.62 -9.00 9.55
CA PRO A 392 4.83 -9.17 10.34
C PRO A 392 5.37 -10.61 10.31
N ILE A 393 4.51 -11.62 10.50
CA ILE A 393 4.93 -13.02 10.46
C ILE A 393 5.47 -13.38 9.07
N GLY A 394 4.77 -13.03 8.01
CA GLY A 394 5.20 -13.30 6.64
C GLY A 394 6.54 -12.68 6.30
N GLY A 395 6.75 -11.40 6.67
CA GLY A 395 8.00 -10.69 6.45
C GLY A 395 9.17 -11.24 7.25
N MET A 396 8.95 -11.54 8.51
CA MET A 396 9.95 -12.20 9.36
C MET A 396 10.37 -13.55 8.75
N LEU A 397 9.39 -14.40 8.41
CA LEU A 397 9.65 -15.71 7.82
C LEU A 397 10.32 -15.61 6.44
N THR A 398 10.01 -14.59 5.64
CA THR A 398 10.71 -14.32 4.37
C THR A 398 12.19 -14.03 4.61
N CYS A 399 12.52 -13.19 5.58
CA CYS A 399 13.91 -12.88 5.94
C CYS A 399 14.64 -14.11 6.50
N VAL A 400 13.99 -14.90 7.37
CA VAL A 400 14.54 -16.14 7.92
C VAL A 400 14.76 -17.17 6.79
N PHE A 401 13.80 -17.34 5.89
CA PHE A 401 13.91 -18.25 4.75
C PHE A 401 15.13 -17.90 3.88
N LEU A 402 15.25 -16.67 3.44
CA LEU A 402 16.35 -16.27 2.56
C LEU A 402 17.68 -16.18 3.30
N GLY A 403 17.65 -15.71 4.55
CA GLY A 403 18.85 -15.51 5.38
C GLY A 403 19.46 -16.82 5.87
N TRP A 404 18.66 -17.79 6.25
CA TRP A 404 19.14 -19.00 6.96
C TRP A 404 18.97 -20.29 6.15
N PHE A 405 17.90 -20.42 5.37
CA PHE A 405 17.58 -21.66 4.67
C PHE A 405 18.13 -21.71 3.24
N VAL A 406 17.97 -20.63 2.45
CA VAL A 406 18.38 -20.60 1.05
C VAL A 406 19.91 -20.58 0.91
N PRO A 407 20.51 -21.38 0.00
CA PRO A 407 21.95 -21.37 -0.22
C PRO A 407 22.49 -19.97 -0.53
N LYS A 408 23.52 -19.53 0.19
CA LYS A 408 24.12 -18.19 0.03
C LYS A 408 24.59 -17.88 -1.39
N LYS A 409 25.00 -18.93 -2.12
CA LYS A 409 25.39 -18.81 -3.54
C LYS A 409 24.22 -18.31 -4.39
N LEU A 410 23.03 -18.90 -4.24
CA LEU A 410 21.82 -18.50 -4.96
C LEU A 410 21.49 -17.05 -4.65
N VAL A 411 21.47 -16.69 -3.36
CA VAL A 411 21.16 -15.32 -2.91
C VAL A 411 22.18 -14.33 -3.48
N ARG A 412 23.47 -14.68 -3.49
CA ARG A 412 24.53 -13.83 -4.03
C ARG A 412 24.41 -13.68 -5.54
N ASP A 413 24.17 -14.78 -6.27
CA ASP A 413 24.00 -14.75 -7.73
C ASP A 413 22.84 -13.83 -8.15
N GLU A 414 21.70 -13.92 -7.46
CA GLU A 414 20.56 -13.03 -7.68
C GLU A 414 20.87 -11.58 -7.27
N PHE A 415 21.50 -11.36 -6.13
CA PHE A 415 21.87 -10.02 -5.63
C PHE A 415 22.85 -9.31 -6.56
N THR A 416 23.87 -10.02 -7.02
CA THR A 416 24.91 -9.48 -7.91
C THR A 416 24.54 -9.55 -9.39
N ASN A 417 23.34 -10.00 -9.70
CA ASN A 417 22.89 -10.23 -11.07
C ASN A 417 23.91 -11.08 -11.85
N TRP A 418 24.27 -12.25 -11.26
CA TRP A 418 25.31 -13.19 -11.74
C TRP A 418 26.68 -12.54 -11.97
N GLY A 419 27.07 -11.63 -11.08
CA GLY A 419 28.37 -10.97 -11.12
C GLY A 419 28.44 -9.70 -12.00
N THR A 420 27.34 -9.29 -12.63
CA THR A 420 27.30 -8.05 -13.42
C THR A 420 27.18 -6.79 -12.57
N VAL A 421 26.79 -6.94 -11.30
CA VAL A 421 26.64 -5.85 -10.32
C VAL A 421 27.58 -6.09 -9.15
N SER A 422 28.13 -5.02 -8.59
CA SER A 422 29.02 -5.10 -7.42
C SER A 422 28.37 -5.83 -6.24
N GLY A 423 29.10 -6.77 -5.65
CA GLY A 423 28.72 -7.48 -4.44
C GLY A 423 29.16 -6.84 -3.13
N ALA A 424 29.65 -5.59 -3.16
CA ALA A 424 30.21 -4.93 -1.96
C ALA A 424 29.23 -4.86 -0.77
N LEU A 425 27.94 -4.65 -1.05
CA LEU A 425 26.89 -4.56 -0.03
C LEU A 425 26.29 -5.93 0.35
N PHE A 426 26.68 -7.03 -0.29
CA PHE A 426 26.09 -8.34 -0.05
C PHE A 426 26.25 -8.82 1.40
N GLY A 427 27.43 -8.60 2.00
CA GLY A 427 27.67 -8.98 3.40
C GLY A 427 26.77 -8.22 4.37
N VAL A 428 26.59 -6.92 4.16
CA VAL A 428 25.69 -6.07 4.95
C VAL A 428 24.25 -6.53 4.77
N TYR A 429 23.82 -6.75 3.53
CA TYR A 429 22.48 -7.23 3.21
C TYR A 429 22.15 -8.56 3.95
N ILE A 430 23.05 -9.55 3.82
CA ILE A 430 22.86 -10.86 4.49
C ILE A 430 22.78 -10.70 6.01
N PHE A 431 23.67 -9.91 6.62
CA PHE A 431 23.62 -9.65 8.06
C PHE A 431 22.28 -9.03 8.47
N VAL A 432 21.81 -8.03 7.72
CA VAL A 432 20.57 -7.33 8.02
C VAL A 432 19.36 -8.26 7.93
N ILE A 433 19.23 -9.08 6.89
CA ILE A 433 18.09 -10.00 6.76
C ILE A 433 18.16 -11.20 7.71
N MET A 434 19.36 -11.61 8.15
CA MET A 434 19.49 -12.72 9.11
C MET A 434 19.17 -12.32 10.54
N PHE A 435 19.53 -11.11 10.95
CA PHE A 435 19.47 -10.70 12.35
C PHE A 435 18.60 -9.48 12.58
N PHE A 436 18.87 -8.37 11.87
CA PHE A 436 18.22 -7.10 12.15
C PHE A 436 16.72 -7.13 11.77
N CYS A 437 16.38 -7.56 10.55
CA CYS A 437 14.98 -7.57 10.08
C CYS A 437 14.10 -8.49 10.94
N PRO A 438 14.46 -9.77 11.23
CA PRO A 438 13.63 -10.61 12.05
C PRO A 438 13.43 -10.07 13.47
N LEU A 439 14.48 -9.53 14.10
CA LEU A 439 14.38 -8.97 15.44
C LEU A 439 13.54 -7.69 15.47
N ALA A 440 13.71 -6.80 14.50
CA ALA A 440 12.92 -5.57 14.39
C ALA A 440 11.43 -5.87 14.15
N ILE A 441 11.12 -6.81 13.24
CA ILE A 441 9.74 -7.21 12.94
C ILE A 441 9.13 -7.91 14.18
N LEU A 442 9.88 -8.74 14.88
CA LEU A 442 9.42 -9.39 16.10
C LEU A 442 9.09 -8.36 17.20
N ALA A 443 9.92 -7.33 17.34
CA ALA A 443 9.67 -6.24 18.27
C ALA A 443 8.37 -5.48 17.94
N ILE A 444 8.11 -5.20 16.65
CA ILE A 444 6.85 -4.58 16.19
C ILE A 444 5.67 -5.48 16.53
N PHE A 445 5.77 -6.77 16.19
CA PHE A 445 4.72 -7.75 16.41
C PHE A 445 4.31 -7.86 17.88
N PHE A 446 5.27 -8.00 18.79
CA PHE A 446 4.98 -8.05 20.22
C PHE A 446 4.42 -6.73 20.76
N HIS A 447 4.96 -5.59 20.32
CA HIS A 447 4.44 -4.29 20.75
C HIS A 447 2.97 -4.10 20.33
N GLN A 448 2.62 -4.49 19.11
CA GLN A 448 1.26 -4.38 18.61
C GLN A 448 0.29 -5.31 19.33
N LEU A 449 0.71 -6.54 19.65
CA LEU A 449 -0.11 -7.49 20.43
C LEU A 449 -0.30 -7.07 21.88
N LEU A 450 0.68 -6.41 22.51
CA LEU A 450 0.60 -5.96 23.90
C LEU A 450 -0.16 -4.64 24.06
N ALA A 451 -0.34 -3.89 22.98
CA ALA A 451 -1.11 -2.64 22.95
C ALA A 451 -2.63 -2.88 22.79
N PHE A 452 -3.03 -4.13 22.53
CA PHE A 452 -4.41 -4.60 22.41
C PHE A 452 -4.88 -5.23 23.72
#